data_32abd670edf351c7da8c1cc4713d7cf4
#
_entry.id   32abd670edf351c7da8c1cc4713d7cf4
#
_cell.length_a   1.000
_cell.length_b   1.000
_cell.length_c   1.000
_cell.angle_alpha   90.00
_cell.angle_beta   90.00
_cell.angle_gamma   90.00
#
_symmetry.space_group_name_H-M   'P 1'
#
loop_
_entity.id
_entity.type
_entity.pdbx_description
1 polymer ?
#
loop_
_entity_poly.entity_id
_entity_poly.type
_entity_poly.pdbx_seq_one_letter_code
_entity_poly.pdbx_strand_id
1 'polypeptide(L)'
;MKQHKFNLLFLATVATLSSQPAFAALNSYTHANGSTVVNINQPDANGLSHNMYQQFNVTADGLVLNNSPTDLIRERGDIARNSNLDKAASLILNEVISKSPSSLNGYIDVAGQKADVIIANPNGITCSGCSFINTGRATLTTGTPSFTDGVLTDFKVAKGILTIKGNGLKGADYTELLAQQINLQGEVKTSQLRAIAGTYTYNIAAGQATTTGSRQLRSNSIDVSALGGATAGLIQLQTTEAGAGVNNSGVLNATNLYIASNGALTNSGTLQAEGISAIASGSITNQGTLSARQTDLRTTKDFTNHGTLNTTDYTTVVSAGKFFNSGNAQVNAAGSINIVTLTGNVENKGSISTPQSLVMQTGYSTVDGVVTAVANSSLINSGAIQAGHLSMNAVKEVTLLAGGAVTAQGSAQISASYVSNATTLTAQNASVMANSFRNNGEIATTNLLNISGKNGIVNTGTLKAGTLALATDGKISNASCMLWVFCHKGTLSADKITIAAPKIHAISDLDGNYYTKELELNKPAATAEMTTRL
;
A
#
# COMPACT_ATOMS: atom_id res chain seq x y z
N MET A 1 -3.76 87.05 -12.07
CA MET A 1 -2.41 86.49 -12.06
C MET A 1 -2.21 85.79 -10.74
N LYS A 2 -2.33 84.43 -10.73
CA LYS A 2 -1.99 83.60 -9.57
C LYS A 2 -0.89 82.65 -10.03
N GLN A 3 0.31 82.79 -9.42
CA GLN A 3 1.43 81.88 -9.61
C GLN A 3 1.22 80.58 -8.84
N HIS A 4 1.25 79.49 -9.50
CA HIS A 4 1.34 78.14 -8.87
C HIS A 4 2.83 77.82 -8.70
N LYS A 5 3.26 77.63 -7.43
CA LYS A 5 4.55 77.07 -7.06
C LYS A 5 4.49 75.56 -7.16
N PHE A 6 5.31 74.99 -8.07
CA PHE A 6 5.57 73.56 -8.08
C PHE A 6 6.60 73.19 -7.00
N ASN A 7 6.17 72.45 -6.00
CA ASN A 7 7.10 71.79 -5.08
C ASN A 7 7.62 70.48 -5.70
N LEU A 8 8.89 70.46 -6.04
CA LEU A 8 9.62 69.28 -6.46
C LEU A 8 9.99 68.48 -5.18
N LEU A 9 9.31 67.36 -4.93
CA LEU A 9 9.67 66.44 -3.87
C LEU A 9 10.72 65.45 -4.46
N PHE A 10 12.00 65.62 -4.08
CA PHE A 10 13.04 64.67 -4.36
C PHE A 10 12.85 63.43 -3.49
N LEU A 11 12.37 62.31 -4.08
CA LEU A 11 12.36 61.01 -3.44
C LEU A 11 13.75 60.39 -3.63
N ALA A 12 14.58 60.44 -2.60
CA ALA A 12 15.84 59.70 -2.55
C ALA A 12 15.53 58.21 -2.33
N THR A 13 15.51 57.42 -3.40
CA THR A 13 15.54 55.96 -3.32
C THR A 13 16.92 55.55 -2.86
N VAL A 14 17.04 55.16 -1.59
CA VAL A 14 18.19 54.43 -1.07
C VAL A 14 18.10 53.02 -1.66
N ALA A 15 18.82 52.76 -2.75
CA ALA A 15 19.08 51.44 -3.23
C ALA A 15 20.04 50.75 -2.24
N THR A 16 19.48 49.92 -1.35
CA THR A 16 20.28 48.97 -0.60
C THR A 16 20.80 47.96 -1.60
N LEU A 17 22.02 48.16 -2.09
CA LEU A 17 22.80 47.09 -2.74
C LEU A 17 23.01 45.98 -1.68
N SER A 18 22.14 45.00 -1.69
CA SER A 18 22.47 43.71 -1.10
C SER A 18 23.66 43.17 -1.88
N SER A 19 24.84 43.31 -1.32
CA SER A 19 26.04 42.64 -1.81
C SER A 19 25.78 41.13 -1.70
N GLN A 20 25.31 40.51 -2.80
CA GLN A 20 25.38 39.05 -2.91
C GLN A 20 26.88 38.70 -2.84
N PRO A 21 27.26 37.74 -2.00
CA PRO A 21 28.66 37.32 -1.96
C PRO A 21 29.05 36.87 -3.38
N ALA A 22 30.16 37.41 -3.91
CA ALA A 22 30.73 36.95 -5.16
C ALA A 22 31.14 35.50 -4.96
N PHE A 23 30.41 34.59 -5.60
CA PHE A 23 30.73 33.16 -5.55
C PHE A 23 32.01 32.92 -6.32
N ALA A 24 33.08 32.51 -5.62
CA ALA A 24 34.30 32.05 -6.23
C ALA A 24 33.98 30.79 -7.06
N ALA A 25 34.42 30.75 -8.32
CA ALA A 25 34.30 29.53 -9.11
C ALA A 25 35.09 28.41 -8.41
N LEU A 26 34.43 27.27 -8.21
CA LEU A 26 35.06 26.11 -7.59
C LEU A 26 36.27 25.66 -8.40
N ASN A 27 37.41 25.51 -7.76
CA ASN A 27 38.61 25.01 -8.40
C ASN A 27 38.43 23.53 -8.74
N SER A 28 38.45 23.20 -10.02
CA SER A 28 38.38 21.83 -10.51
C SER A 28 39.50 21.55 -11.51
N TYR A 29 39.93 20.30 -11.58
CA TYR A 29 40.91 19.82 -12.53
C TYR A 29 40.58 18.38 -12.95
N THR A 30 41.11 17.97 -14.11
CA THR A 30 41.00 16.60 -14.59
C THR A 30 42.15 15.77 -14.00
N HIS A 31 41.79 14.70 -13.30
CA HIS A 31 42.76 13.74 -12.78
C HIS A 31 43.29 12.82 -13.87
N ALA A 32 44.45 12.16 -13.64
CA ALA A 32 45.07 11.28 -14.61
C ALA A 32 44.21 10.11 -15.09
N ASN A 33 43.22 9.67 -14.27
CA ASN A 33 42.27 8.63 -14.63
C ASN A 33 41.02 9.16 -15.39
N GLY A 34 41.01 10.43 -15.80
CA GLY A 34 39.91 11.08 -16.52
C GLY A 34 38.83 11.72 -15.65
N SER A 35 38.76 11.39 -14.34
CA SER A 35 37.74 11.96 -13.46
C SER A 35 37.96 13.46 -13.21
N THR A 36 36.88 14.19 -12.98
CA THR A 36 36.96 15.59 -12.55
C THR A 36 37.12 15.64 -11.04
N VAL A 37 38.14 16.30 -10.55
CA VAL A 37 38.34 16.58 -9.11
C VAL A 37 37.85 17.99 -8.82
N VAL A 38 36.96 18.13 -7.84
CA VAL A 38 36.44 19.42 -7.37
C VAL A 38 36.94 19.65 -5.96
N ASN A 39 37.69 20.71 -5.74
CA ASN A 39 38.04 21.20 -4.41
C ASN A 39 36.82 21.89 -3.80
N ILE A 40 36.16 21.22 -2.86
CA ILE A 40 34.96 21.75 -2.20
C ILE A 40 35.31 22.96 -1.31
N ASN A 41 34.32 23.77 -1.00
CA ASN A 41 34.46 24.93 -0.12
C ASN A 41 34.71 24.51 1.32
N GLN A 42 35.40 25.38 2.10
CA GLN A 42 35.56 25.23 3.53
C GLN A 42 34.19 24.99 4.20
N PRO A 43 34.07 23.95 5.02
CA PRO A 43 32.84 23.72 5.77
C PRO A 43 32.62 24.78 6.87
N ASP A 44 31.38 25.10 7.12
CA ASP A 44 30.98 25.96 8.23
C ASP A 44 31.22 25.30 9.62
N ALA A 45 30.78 25.98 10.68
CA ALA A 45 30.91 25.46 12.04
C ALA A 45 30.15 24.15 12.26
N ASN A 46 29.07 23.92 11.51
CA ASN A 46 28.23 22.71 11.56
C ASN A 46 28.74 21.58 10.66
N GLY A 47 29.83 21.80 9.92
CA GLY A 47 30.44 20.82 9.03
C GLY A 47 29.83 20.77 7.63
N LEU A 48 29.02 21.76 7.24
CA LEU A 48 28.43 21.87 5.92
C LEU A 48 29.39 22.58 4.96
N SER A 49 29.84 21.90 3.88
CA SER A 49 30.43 22.51 2.72
C SER A 49 29.37 22.83 1.68
N HIS A 50 29.03 24.11 1.49
CA HIS A 50 28.05 24.55 0.50
C HIS A 50 28.74 24.96 -0.79
N ASN A 51 28.47 24.24 -1.88
CA ASN A 51 29.08 24.39 -3.19
C ASN A 51 28.00 24.73 -4.21
N MET A 52 28.13 25.88 -4.86
CA MET A 52 27.16 26.37 -5.85
C MET A 52 27.70 26.23 -7.27
N TYR A 53 26.85 25.75 -8.18
CA TYR A 53 27.20 25.45 -9.56
C TYR A 53 26.24 26.10 -10.55
N GLN A 54 26.76 26.53 -11.69
CA GLN A 54 25.92 26.83 -12.87
C GLN A 54 25.45 25.52 -13.53
N GLN A 55 26.29 24.49 -13.52
CA GLN A 55 25.97 23.15 -13.98
C GLN A 55 26.69 22.12 -13.10
N PHE A 56 25.95 21.10 -12.67
CA PHE A 56 26.51 19.96 -11.96
C PHE A 56 26.20 18.70 -12.77
N ASN A 57 27.19 18.26 -13.54
CA ASN A 57 27.11 17.05 -14.35
C ASN A 57 28.27 16.12 -14.00
N VAL A 58 28.04 14.82 -14.08
CA VAL A 58 29.06 13.77 -13.88
C VAL A 58 29.15 12.94 -15.14
N THR A 59 30.32 12.91 -15.76
CA THR A 59 30.61 12.06 -16.91
C THR A 59 30.80 10.59 -16.50
N ALA A 60 30.95 9.70 -17.48
CA ALA A 60 31.26 8.29 -17.21
C ALA A 60 32.58 8.10 -16.45
N ASP A 61 33.54 9.03 -16.62
CA ASP A 61 34.83 8.99 -15.94
C ASP A 61 34.75 9.33 -14.45
N GLY A 62 33.60 9.86 -13.99
CA GLY A 62 33.31 10.15 -12.60
C GLY A 62 33.70 11.53 -12.11
N LEU A 63 33.35 11.81 -10.88
CA LEU A 63 33.60 13.05 -10.15
C LEU A 63 34.19 12.71 -8.78
N VAL A 64 35.23 13.44 -8.37
CA VAL A 64 35.80 13.38 -7.03
C VAL A 64 35.50 14.69 -6.30
N LEU A 65 34.81 14.62 -5.18
CA LEU A 65 34.65 15.72 -4.22
C LEU A 65 35.81 15.67 -3.25
N ASN A 66 36.79 16.56 -3.40
CA ASN A 66 37.99 16.55 -2.59
C ASN A 66 37.71 17.10 -1.17
N ASN A 67 37.47 16.18 -0.24
CA ASN A 67 37.16 16.44 1.18
C ASN A 67 38.38 16.16 2.09
N SER A 68 39.59 16.45 1.60
CA SER A 68 40.82 16.20 2.37
C SER A 68 41.64 17.46 2.55
N PRO A 69 41.98 17.85 3.81
CA PRO A 69 42.95 18.91 4.10
C PRO A 69 44.42 18.43 3.95
N THR A 70 44.64 17.14 3.66
CA THR A 70 45.95 16.55 3.46
C THR A 70 46.04 15.80 2.14
N ASP A 71 47.25 15.57 1.64
CA ASP A 71 47.46 14.75 0.46
C ASP A 71 47.01 13.31 0.70
N LEU A 72 46.41 12.68 -0.31
CA LEU A 72 45.90 11.31 -0.24
C LEU A 72 46.63 10.41 -1.23
N ILE A 73 47.14 9.29 -0.75
CA ILE A 73 47.62 8.18 -1.59
C ILE A 73 46.49 7.17 -1.74
N ARG A 74 46.07 6.90 -2.95
CA ARG A 74 44.86 6.08 -3.22
C ARG A 74 45.11 5.14 -4.41
N GLU A 75 44.48 3.96 -4.38
CA GLU A 75 44.52 3.00 -5.49
C GLU A 75 43.95 3.58 -6.81
N ARG A 76 43.02 4.53 -6.72
CA ARG A 76 42.40 5.20 -7.86
C ARG A 76 43.20 6.42 -8.35
N GLY A 77 44.37 6.65 -7.79
CA GLY A 77 45.26 7.77 -8.04
C GLY A 77 45.30 8.78 -6.91
N ASP A 78 46.47 9.37 -6.73
CA ASP A 78 46.74 10.29 -5.63
C ASP A 78 45.99 11.60 -5.81
N ILE A 79 45.43 12.12 -4.76
CA ILE A 79 44.70 13.40 -4.73
C ILE A 79 45.47 14.36 -3.83
N ALA A 80 45.91 15.49 -4.38
CA ALA A 80 46.51 16.56 -3.60
C ALA A 80 45.49 17.14 -2.60
N ARG A 81 45.98 17.59 -1.45
CA ARG A 81 45.13 18.28 -0.47
C ARG A 81 44.29 19.37 -1.08
N ASN A 82 43.07 19.50 -0.57
CA ASN A 82 42.23 20.65 -0.90
C ASN A 82 42.69 21.85 -0.05
N SER A 83 43.32 22.83 -0.70
CA SER A 83 43.82 24.04 -0.03
C SER A 83 42.70 24.96 0.53
N ASN A 84 41.45 24.71 0.18
CA ASN A 84 40.33 25.46 0.76
C ASN A 84 39.97 24.95 2.18
N LEU A 85 40.49 23.78 2.60
CA LEU A 85 40.04 23.11 3.81
C LEU A 85 41.06 23.20 4.94
N ASP A 86 40.62 23.69 6.09
CA ASP A 86 41.32 23.48 7.38
C ASP A 86 40.86 22.19 8.07
N LYS A 87 39.61 21.79 7.82
CA LYS A 87 38.98 20.53 8.29
C LYS A 87 38.09 19.95 7.22
N ALA A 88 37.88 18.63 7.25
CA ALA A 88 36.99 17.96 6.34
C ALA A 88 35.50 18.29 6.66
N ALA A 89 34.65 18.29 5.64
CA ALA A 89 33.19 18.41 5.78
C ALA A 89 32.58 17.08 6.21
N SER A 90 31.49 17.15 6.99
CA SER A 90 30.61 16.01 7.29
C SER A 90 29.41 15.95 6.33
N LEU A 91 29.05 17.08 5.72
CA LEU A 91 27.97 17.22 4.77
C LEU A 91 28.44 18.10 3.59
N ILE A 92 28.26 17.60 2.37
CA ILE A 92 28.61 18.32 1.13
C ILE A 92 27.32 18.60 0.35
N LEU A 93 26.92 19.86 0.31
CA LEU A 93 25.78 20.33 -0.50
C LEU A 93 26.30 20.84 -1.84
N ASN A 94 25.85 20.22 -2.92
CA ASN A 94 26.09 20.66 -4.31
C ASN A 94 24.77 21.23 -4.85
N GLU A 95 24.66 22.55 -4.92
CA GLU A 95 23.46 23.28 -5.36
C GLU A 95 23.62 23.84 -6.76
N VAL A 96 22.68 23.54 -7.66
CA VAL A 96 22.62 24.17 -8.98
C VAL A 96 21.73 25.40 -8.93
N ILE A 97 22.33 26.55 -9.19
CA ILE A 97 21.68 27.87 -9.12
C ILE A 97 21.20 28.39 -10.49
N SER A 98 21.50 27.70 -11.58
CA SER A 98 21.06 28.03 -12.94
C SER A 98 19.72 27.34 -13.29
N LYS A 99 19.34 27.38 -14.57
CA LYS A 99 18.17 26.68 -15.12
C LYS A 99 18.52 25.35 -15.79
N SER A 100 19.77 24.89 -15.70
CA SER A 100 20.23 23.65 -16.36
C SER A 100 19.94 22.42 -15.49
N PRO A 101 19.36 21.35 -16.04
CA PRO A 101 19.21 20.09 -15.31
C PRO A 101 20.57 19.39 -15.11
N SER A 102 20.64 18.47 -14.17
CA SER A 102 21.84 17.67 -13.90
C SER A 102 21.77 16.28 -14.54
N SER A 103 22.91 15.84 -15.10
CA SER A 103 23.11 14.50 -15.65
C SER A 103 24.26 13.81 -14.92
N LEU A 104 23.96 12.70 -14.23
CA LEU A 104 24.90 11.93 -13.43
C LEU A 104 25.11 10.57 -14.10
N ASN A 105 26.22 10.41 -14.84
CA ASN A 105 26.47 9.21 -15.64
C ASN A 105 27.65 8.37 -15.12
N GLY A 106 28.25 8.74 -13.99
CA GLY A 106 29.41 8.08 -13.41
C GLY A 106 29.40 8.11 -11.88
N TYR A 107 30.51 7.67 -11.30
CA TYR A 107 30.66 7.68 -9.85
C TYR A 107 30.90 9.10 -9.29
N ILE A 108 30.48 9.30 -8.04
CA ILE A 108 30.75 10.47 -7.21
C ILE A 108 31.50 9.94 -5.98
N ASP A 109 32.76 10.32 -5.86
CA ASP A 109 33.69 9.83 -4.84
C ASP A 109 34.04 10.96 -3.87
N VAL A 110 33.80 10.77 -2.58
CA VAL A 110 34.26 11.68 -1.54
C VAL A 110 35.69 11.31 -1.16
N ALA A 111 36.67 12.08 -1.61
CA ALA A 111 38.07 11.84 -1.26
C ALA A 111 38.38 12.34 0.13
N GLY A 112 38.99 11.52 0.96
CA GLY A 112 39.33 11.82 2.36
C GLY A 112 38.29 11.32 3.35
N GLN A 113 37.82 12.18 4.24
CA GLN A 113 36.83 11.82 5.25
C GLN A 113 35.48 11.53 4.60
N LYS A 114 34.82 10.43 5.06
CA LYS A 114 33.43 10.09 4.65
C LYS A 114 32.49 11.25 4.97
N ALA A 115 31.61 11.60 4.02
CA ALA A 115 30.61 12.64 4.21
C ALA A 115 29.28 12.28 3.55
N ASP A 116 28.20 12.88 4.02
CA ASP A 116 26.93 12.86 3.35
C ASP A 116 26.97 13.81 2.12
N VAL A 117 26.33 13.42 1.02
CA VAL A 117 26.33 14.19 -0.22
C VAL A 117 24.90 14.54 -0.62
N ILE A 118 24.66 15.82 -0.83
CA ILE A 118 23.39 16.35 -1.35
C ILE A 118 23.65 16.94 -2.74
N ILE A 119 22.83 16.57 -3.73
CA ILE A 119 22.76 17.19 -5.03
C ILE A 119 21.37 17.82 -5.17
N ALA A 120 21.30 19.15 -5.14
CA ALA A 120 20.06 19.91 -5.20
C ALA A 120 19.97 20.63 -6.55
N ASN A 121 18.98 20.25 -7.37
CA ASN A 121 18.72 20.91 -8.65
C ASN A 121 17.23 21.02 -8.96
N PRO A 122 16.61 22.20 -8.76
CA PRO A 122 15.18 22.41 -9.02
C PRO A 122 14.75 22.18 -10.49
N ASN A 123 15.69 22.07 -11.42
CA ASN A 123 15.38 21.87 -12.84
C ASN A 123 15.36 20.40 -13.25
N GLY A 124 15.65 19.49 -12.32
CA GLY A 124 15.65 18.05 -12.51
C GLY A 124 17.02 17.41 -12.45
N ILE A 125 17.02 16.12 -12.13
CA ILE A 125 18.22 15.29 -12.02
C ILE A 125 17.95 13.98 -12.76
N THR A 126 18.88 13.60 -13.62
CA THR A 126 18.90 12.27 -14.26
C THR A 126 20.15 11.53 -13.80
N CYS A 127 19.99 10.39 -13.15
CA CYS A 127 21.06 9.44 -12.85
C CYS A 127 20.98 8.27 -13.83
N SER A 128 22.03 8.07 -14.61
CA SER A 128 22.14 6.97 -15.59
C SER A 128 23.38 6.13 -15.26
N GLY A 129 23.26 5.24 -14.28
CA GLY A 129 24.37 4.46 -13.74
C GLY A 129 25.25 5.24 -12.77
N CYS A 130 24.69 6.18 -12.03
CA CYS A 130 25.42 6.92 -11.01
C CYS A 130 25.69 6.07 -9.76
N SER A 131 26.81 6.32 -9.10
CA SER A 131 27.17 5.64 -7.85
C SER A 131 27.89 6.57 -6.91
N PHE A 132 27.81 6.26 -5.62
CA PHE A 132 28.46 7.02 -4.56
C PHE A 132 29.53 6.17 -3.88
N ILE A 133 30.68 6.77 -3.62
CA ILE A 133 31.82 6.14 -2.96
C ILE A 133 32.16 6.96 -1.73
N ASN A 134 32.42 6.29 -0.61
CA ASN A 134 32.75 6.92 0.67
C ASN A 134 31.66 7.93 1.14
N THR A 135 30.39 7.57 0.88
CA THR A 135 29.22 8.40 1.18
C THR A 135 28.28 7.64 2.13
N GLY A 136 27.89 8.26 3.23
CA GLY A 136 26.91 7.69 4.16
C GLY A 136 25.49 7.83 3.61
N ARG A 137 25.07 9.07 3.41
CA ARG A 137 23.77 9.40 2.80
C ARG A 137 23.98 10.12 1.48
N ALA A 138 23.24 9.70 0.46
CA ALA A 138 23.14 10.40 -0.81
C ALA A 138 21.72 10.95 -0.96
N THR A 139 21.57 12.26 -0.99
CA THR A 139 20.28 12.93 -1.22
C THR A 139 20.28 13.56 -2.61
N LEU A 140 19.42 13.08 -3.50
CA LEU A 140 19.13 13.71 -4.79
C LEU A 140 17.80 14.47 -4.65
N THR A 141 17.81 15.80 -4.82
CA THR A 141 16.61 16.59 -4.62
C THR A 141 16.39 17.62 -5.71
N THR A 142 15.11 17.78 -6.10
CA THR A 142 14.68 18.93 -6.90
C THR A 142 14.20 20.10 -6.01
N GLY A 143 14.38 19.98 -4.70
CA GLY A 143 14.11 21.05 -3.75
C GLY A 143 15.19 22.11 -3.73
N THR A 144 14.77 23.34 -3.47
CA THR A 144 15.67 24.45 -3.18
C THR A 144 16.03 24.39 -1.69
N PRO A 145 17.32 24.43 -1.34
CA PRO A 145 17.75 24.48 0.06
C PRO A 145 17.22 25.73 0.77
N SER A 146 16.86 25.58 2.04
CA SER A 146 16.48 26.69 2.92
C SER A 146 17.33 26.67 4.17
N PHE A 147 17.75 27.85 4.59
CA PHE A 147 18.62 28.04 5.73
C PHE A 147 17.93 28.88 6.80
N THR A 148 18.10 28.52 8.05
CA THR A 148 17.66 29.30 9.22
C THR A 148 18.91 29.53 10.07
N ASP A 149 19.23 30.81 10.34
CA ASP A 149 20.43 31.22 11.09
C ASP A 149 21.73 30.58 10.55
N GLY A 150 21.83 30.46 9.23
CA GLY A 150 22.98 29.83 8.54
C GLY A 150 22.98 28.29 8.54
N VAL A 151 22.06 27.63 9.21
CA VAL A 151 21.92 26.17 9.23
C VAL A 151 20.97 25.72 8.12
N LEU A 152 21.35 24.70 7.35
CA LEU A 152 20.49 24.04 6.37
C LEU A 152 19.38 23.27 7.10
N THR A 153 18.12 23.75 6.99
CA THR A 153 16.99 23.18 7.72
C THR A 153 16.00 22.43 6.84
N ASP A 154 15.77 22.88 5.61
CA ASP A 154 14.69 22.35 4.78
C ASP A 154 15.06 22.31 3.29
N PHE A 155 14.30 21.48 2.55
CA PHE A 155 14.19 21.56 1.09
C PHE A 155 12.77 21.95 0.68
N LYS A 156 12.62 23.00 -0.15
CA LYS A 156 11.33 23.37 -0.76
C LYS A 156 11.22 22.74 -2.13
N VAL A 157 10.46 21.65 -2.23
CA VAL A 157 10.19 20.93 -3.48
C VAL A 157 8.93 21.50 -4.11
N ALA A 158 9.05 22.17 -5.27
CA ALA A 158 7.93 22.78 -5.98
C ALA A 158 7.81 22.33 -7.44
N LYS A 159 8.89 21.79 -7.99
CA LYS A 159 8.99 21.35 -9.41
C LYS A 159 10.11 20.35 -9.58
N GLY A 160 10.27 19.88 -10.80
CA GLY A 160 11.40 19.06 -11.24
C GLY A 160 11.12 17.56 -11.17
N ILE A 161 11.76 16.85 -12.09
CA ILE A 161 11.68 15.40 -12.21
C ILE A 161 13.03 14.81 -11.85
N LEU A 162 13.01 13.77 -11.02
CA LEU A 162 14.16 12.94 -10.72
C LEU A 162 13.99 11.60 -11.43
N THR A 163 14.94 11.24 -12.30
CA THR A 163 14.90 9.99 -13.06
C THR A 163 16.14 9.16 -12.77
N ILE A 164 15.94 7.93 -12.33
CA ILE A 164 16.97 6.90 -12.24
C ILE A 164 16.80 5.96 -13.42
N LYS A 165 17.82 5.81 -14.30
CA LYS A 165 17.74 4.97 -15.49
C LYS A 165 19.05 4.23 -15.76
N GLY A 166 19.07 3.42 -16.83
CA GLY A 166 20.24 2.67 -17.24
C GLY A 166 20.72 1.72 -16.15
N ASN A 167 21.98 1.81 -15.77
CA ASN A 167 22.58 0.96 -14.72
C ASN A 167 22.19 1.37 -13.29
N GLY A 168 21.20 2.27 -13.15
CA GLY A 168 20.61 2.61 -11.86
C GLY A 168 21.46 3.50 -10.95
N LEU A 169 21.22 3.39 -9.64
CA LEU A 169 21.92 4.13 -8.58
C LEU A 169 22.37 3.15 -7.49
N LYS A 170 23.61 3.31 -6.99
CA LYS A 170 24.16 2.47 -5.93
C LYS A 170 25.25 3.16 -5.11
N GLY A 171 25.67 2.54 -4.02
CA GLY A 171 26.92 2.83 -3.30
C GLY A 171 26.79 3.69 -2.06
N ALA A 172 25.67 4.36 -1.83
CA ALA A 172 25.41 5.01 -0.54
C ALA A 172 24.70 4.03 0.43
N ASP A 173 24.95 4.18 1.73
CA ASP A 173 24.27 3.38 2.74
C ASP A 173 22.79 3.78 2.82
N TYR A 174 22.50 5.08 2.73
CA TYR A 174 21.16 5.63 2.71
C TYR A 174 20.96 6.53 1.49
N THR A 175 19.92 6.27 0.71
CA THR A 175 19.55 7.06 -0.47
C THR A 175 18.23 7.76 -0.23
N GLU A 176 18.21 9.10 -0.41
CA GLU A 176 17.00 9.92 -0.41
C GLU A 176 16.74 10.51 -1.79
N LEU A 177 15.53 10.32 -2.30
CA LEU A 177 15.06 10.88 -3.56
C LEU A 177 13.89 11.81 -3.25
N LEU A 178 14.10 13.13 -3.38
CA LEU A 178 13.15 14.17 -2.97
C LEU A 178 12.81 15.04 -4.18
N ALA A 179 11.65 14.84 -4.82
CA ALA A 179 11.32 15.55 -6.05
C ALA A 179 9.81 15.77 -6.21
N GLN A 180 9.39 16.61 -7.15
CA GLN A 180 7.98 16.71 -7.50
C GLN A 180 7.49 15.42 -8.18
N GLN A 181 8.34 14.81 -9.02
CA GLN A 181 8.08 13.52 -9.64
C GLN A 181 9.34 12.66 -9.62
N ILE A 182 9.19 11.36 -9.34
CA ILE A 182 10.28 10.39 -9.30
C ILE A 182 9.97 9.26 -10.28
N ASN A 183 10.89 9.02 -11.21
CA ASN A 183 10.80 7.93 -12.19
C ASN A 183 11.96 6.96 -11.96
N LEU A 184 11.64 5.73 -11.57
CA LEU A 184 12.61 4.64 -11.42
C LEU A 184 12.54 3.76 -12.67
N GLN A 185 13.41 4.05 -13.65
CA GLN A 185 13.57 3.30 -14.90
C GLN A 185 14.82 2.41 -14.87
N GLY A 186 15.59 2.46 -13.80
CA GLY A 186 16.73 1.62 -13.46
C GLY A 186 16.68 1.27 -11.99
N GLU A 187 17.47 0.31 -11.55
CA GLU A 187 17.44 -0.20 -10.17
C GLU A 187 18.17 0.76 -9.20
N VAL A 188 17.58 0.97 -8.02
CA VAL A 188 18.23 1.63 -6.88
C VAL A 188 18.69 0.55 -5.90
N LYS A 189 20.00 0.46 -5.64
CA LYS A 189 20.61 -0.45 -4.65
C LYS A 189 21.20 0.32 -3.49
N THR A 190 20.65 0.10 -2.30
CA THR A 190 21.05 0.79 -1.07
C THR A 190 20.62 -0.01 0.16
N SER A 191 21.14 0.30 1.35
CA SER A 191 20.61 -0.31 2.57
C SER A 191 19.24 0.27 2.95
N GLN A 192 19.03 1.57 2.69
CA GLN A 192 17.75 2.25 2.94
C GLN A 192 17.43 3.21 1.79
N LEU A 193 16.20 3.13 1.30
CA LEU A 193 15.66 4.04 0.30
C LEU A 193 14.46 4.80 0.87
N ARG A 194 14.51 6.13 0.79
CA ARG A 194 13.35 7.01 0.96
C ARG A 194 13.11 7.77 -0.32
N ALA A 195 11.91 7.68 -0.87
CA ALA A 195 11.48 8.44 -2.02
C ALA A 195 10.20 9.21 -1.69
N ILE A 196 10.25 10.54 -1.76
CA ILE A 196 9.12 11.43 -1.48
C ILE A 196 8.84 12.26 -2.72
N ALA A 197 7.60 12.17 -3.23
CA ALA A 197 7.19 12.90 -4.41
C ALA A 197 5.97 13.81 -4.15
N GLY A 198 5.95 14.97 -4.83
CA GLY A 198 4.92 15.99 -4.73
C GLY A 198 5.48 17.40 -4.53
N THR A 199 4.62 18.30 -4.08
CA THR A 199 4.99 19.68 -3.72
C THR A 199 4.93 19.85 -2.21
N TYR A 200 6.09 20.04 -1.59
CA TYR A 200 6.20 20.01 -0.13
C TYR A 200 7.45 20.74 0.36
N THR A 201 7.47 21.05 1.64
CA THR A 201 8.68 21.39 2.39
C THR A 201 9.13 20.16 3.16
N TYR A 202 10.38 19.74 2.95
CA TYR A 202 11.01 18.62 3.65
C TYR A 202 11.90 19.14 4.76
N ASN A 203 11.54 18.88 6.00
CA ASN A 203 12.38 19.20 7.16
C ASN A 203 13.44 18.11 7.34
N ILE A 204 14.72 18.50 7.24
CA ILE A 204 15.85 17.58 7.22
C ILE A 204 16.03 16.89 8.58
N ALA A 205 15.92 17.65 9.68
CA ALA A 205 16.11 17.10 11.02
C ALA A 205 14.99 16.13 11.44
N ALA A 206 13.74 16.46 11.11
CA ALA A 206 12.57 15.62 11.39
C ALA A 206 12.43 14.45 10.39
N GLY A 207 13.03 14.55 9.20
CA GLY A 207 12.83 13.59 8.12
C GLY A 207 11.38 13.56 7.61
N GLN A 208 10.66 14.70 7.68
CA GLN A 208 9.23 14.80 7.39
C GLN A 208 8.94 15.79 6.28
N ALA A 209 7.98 15.43 5.42
CA ALA A 209 7.46 16.27 4.37
C ALA A 209 6.12 16.89 4.78
N THR A 210 6.02 18.22 4.72
CA THR A 210 4.76 18.96 4.89
C THR A 210 4.29 19.43 3.54
N THR A 211 3.11 18.98 3.10
CA THR A 211 2.53 19.35 1.81
C THR A 211 2.29 20.84 1.72
N THR A 212 2.74 21.47 0.64
CA THR A 212 2.52 22.88 0.32
C THR A 212 1.69 23.07 -0.95
N GLY A 213 1.53 22.01 -1.75
CA GLY A 213 0.68 21.96 -2.94
C GLY A 213 -0.73 21.47 -2.61
N SER A 214 -1.74 21.95 -3.33
CA SER A 214 -3.13 21.60 -3.08
C SER A 214 -3.64 20.45 -3.97
N ARG A 215 -3.01 20.22 -5.12
CA ARG A 215 -3.44 19.21 -6.09
C ARG A 215 -2.32 18.84 -7.05
N GLN A 216 -2.12 17.54 -7.25
CA GLN A 216 -1.24 17.01 -8.28
C GLN A 216 -1.93 17.03 -9.65
N LEU A 217 -1.24 17.52 -10.67
CA LEU A 217 -1.72 17.50 -12.06
C LEU A 217 -1.52 16.14 -12.75
N ARG A 218 -0.73 15.23 -12.15
CA ARG A 218 -0.41 13.91 -12.68
C ARG A 218 -0.92 12.83 -11.73
N SER A 219 -1.45 11.76 -12.29
CA SER A 219 -2.00 10.62 -11.51
C SER A 219 -0.93 9.86 -10.72
N ASN A 220 0.32 9.80 -11.22
CA ASN A 220 1.42 9.11 -10.55
C ASN A 220 2.57 10.09 -10.33
N SER A 221 2.99 10.23 -9.09
CA SER A 221 4.15 11.03 -8.70
C SER A 221 5.40 10.18 -8.48
N ILE A 222 5.22 8.89 -8.11
CA ILE A 222 6.28 7.88 -8.13
C ILE A 222 5.90 6.84 -9.16
N ASP A 223 6.76 6.65 -10.17
CA ASP A 223 6.58 5.69 -11.25
C ASP A 223 7.79 4.76 -11.36
N VAL A 224 7.56 3.47 -11.09
CA VAL A 224 8.57 2.41 -11.24
C VAL A 224 8.25 1.65 -12.52
N SER A 225 9.06 1.83 -13.55
CA SER A 225 8.86 1.16 -14.84
C SER A 225 9.23 -0.32 -14.79
N ALA A 226 8.88 -1.08 -15.82
CA ALA A 226 9.14 -2.52 -15.90
C ALA A 226 10.63 -2.91 -15.79
N LEU A 227 11.54 -2.03 -16.21
CA LEU A 227 12.99 -2.21 -16.06
C LEU A 227 13.54 -1.53 -14.80
N GLY A 228 12.71 -0.79 -14.07
CA GLY A 228 13.07 -0.10 -12.85
C GLY A 228 12.86 -0.95 -11.62
N GLY A 229 13.30 -0.42 -10.49
CA GLY A 229 13.09 -1.07 -9.21
C GLY A 229 13.93 -0.49 -8.10
N ALA A 230 13.84 -1.14 -6.94
CA ALA A 230 14.70 -0.88 -5.81
C ALA A 230 14.96 -2.15 -5.01
N THR A 231 16.18 -2.30 -4.54
CA THR A 231 16.58 -3.35 -3.59
C THR A 231 17.22 -2.69 -2.38
N ALA A 232 16.60 -2.88 -1.21
CA ALA A 232 17.06 -2.30 0.05
C ALA A 232 16.61 -3.12 1.28
N GLY A 233 17.20 -2.90 2.44
CA GLY A 233 16.65 -3.39 3.70
C GLY A 233 15.32 -2.68 4.04
N LEU A 234 15.27 -1.36 3.82
CA LEU A 234 14.07 -0.55 4.01
C LEU A 234 13.77 0.27 2.76
N ILE A 235 12.55 0.17 2.24
CA ILE A 235 12.02 1.03 1.19
C ILE A 235 10.83 1.81 1.75
N GLN A 236 10.88 3.13 1.63
CA GLN A 236 9.79 4.05 1.97
C GLN A 236 9.44 4.90 0.75
N LEU A 237 8.22 4.73 0.22
CA LEU A 237 7.66 5.53 -0.86
C LEU A 237 6.52 6.37 -0.32
N GLN A 238 6.58 7.68 -0.53
CA GLN A 238 5.56 8.60 -0.06
C GLN A 238 5.18 9.61 -1.15
N THR A 239 3.88 9.83 -1.34
CA THR A 239 3.38 10.97 -2.11
C THR A 239 2.65 11.95 -1.21
N THR A 240 2.78 13.26 -1.47
CA THR A 240 2.32 14.29 -0.53
C THR A 240 1.02 14.98 -0.95
N GLU A 241 0.72 15.08 -2.23
CA GLU A 241 -0.43 15.82 -2.74
C GLU A 241 -1.65 14.92 -2.97
N ALA A 242 -2.84 15.45 -2.76
CA ALA A 242 -4.10 14.75 -3.02
C ALA A 242 -4.19 14.30 -4.48
N GLY A 243 -4.43 13.02 -4.72
CA GLY A 243 -4.48 12.38 -6.03
C GLY A 243 -3.12 11.94 -6.58
N ALA A 244 -2.01 12.26 -5.91
CA ALA A 244 -0.68 11.80 -6.28
C ALA A 244 -0.48 10.32 -5.97
N GLY A 245 -0.44 9.48 -6.99
CA GLY A 245 -0.35 8.02 -6.88
C GLY A 245 1.07 7.47 -6.93
N VAL A 246 1.16 6.17 -6.62
CA VAL A 246 2.35 5.33 -6.81
C VAL A 246 2.00 4.23 -7.81
N ASN A 247 2.80 4.11 -8.86
CA ASN A 247 2.73 3.02 -9.83
C ASN A 247 3.99 2.16 -9.75
N ASN A 248 3.83 0.85 -9.63
CA ASN A 248 4.92 -0.12 -9.75
C ASN A 248 4.65 -1.09 -10.88
N SER A 249 5.48 -1.06 -11.91
CA SER A 249 5.53 -2.06 -12.98
C SER A 249 6.84 -2.88 -12.95
N GLY A 250 7.78 -2.51 -12.07
CA GLY A 250 9.08 -3.15 -11.89
C GLY A 250 9.13 -4.04 -10.65
N VAL A 251 10.30 -4.06 -10.00
CA VAL A 251 10.55 -4.89 -8.82
C VAL A 251 10.94 -4.01 -7.63
N LEU A 252 10.16 -4.07 -6.56
CA LEU A 252 10.52 -3.52 -5.26
C LEU A 252 10.81 -4.68 -4.30
N ASN A 253 12.06 -4.82 -3.88
CA ASN A 253 12.53 -5.90 -3.02
C ASN A 253 13.15 -5.32 -1.74
N ALA A 254 12.59 -5.67 -0.59
CA ALA A 254 13.03 -5.13 0.69
C ALA A 254 12.88 -6.14 1.84
N THR A 255 13.50 -5.87 3.00
CA THR A 255 13.05 -6.49 4.25
C THR A 255 11.73 -5.85 4.69
N ASN A 256 11.65 -4.51 4.64
CA ASN A 256 10.40 -3.79 4.94
C ASN A 256 10.08 -2.80 3.82
N LEU A 257 8.86 -2.85 3.31
CA LEU A 257 8.34 -1.96 2.28
C LEU A 257 7.15 -1.17 2.83
N TYR A 258 7.30 0.16 2.90
CA TYR A 258 6.24 1.08 3.31
C TYR A 258 5.85 1.96 2.13
N ILE A 259 4.56 1.99 1.79
CA ILE A 259 4.01 2.84 0.73
C ILE A 259 2.89 3.69 1.32
N ALA A 260 3.07 5.00 1.30
CA ALA A 260 2.05 5.99 1.66
C ALA A 260 1.66 6.79 0.43
N SER A 261 0.59 6.39 -0.24
CA SER A 261 0.10 7.04 -1.46
C SER A 261 -1.07 7.98 -1.15
N ASN A 262 -0.92 9.25 -1.44
CA ASN A 262 -2.01 10.23 -1.32
C ASN A 262 -2.94 10.25 -2.55
N GLY A 263 -2.78 9.26 -3.43
CA GLY A 263 -3.61 8.90 -4.57
C GLY A 263 -3.78 7.38 -4.64
N ALA A 264 -3.89 6.84 -5.85
CA ALA A 264 -3.97 5.40 -6.08
C ALA A 264 -2.61 4.72 -5.91
N LEU A 265 -2.64 3.44 -5.51
CA LEU A 265 -1.50 2.53 -5.60
C LEU A 265 -1.83 1.45 -6.64
N THR A 266 -1.03 1.38 -7.70
CA THR A 266 -1.14 0.34 -8.72
C THR A 266 0.13 -0.50 -8.73
N ASN A 267 -0.01 -1.82 -8.63
CA ASN A 267 1.08 -2.77 -8.80
C ASN A 267 0.79 -3.70 -9.98
N SER A 268 1.56 -3.58 -11.06
CA SER A 268 1.58 -4.53 -12.18
C SER A 268 2.88 -5.33 -12.25
N GLY A 269 3.86 -4.99 -11.42
CA GLY A 269 5.14 -5.68 -11.26
C GLY A 269 5.17 -6.56 -10.01
N THR A 270 6.28 -6.51 -9.29
CA THR A 270 6.51 -7.31 -8.08
C THR A 270 6.78 -6.43 -6.88
N LEU A 271 6.03 -6.65 -5.81
CA LEU A 271 6.33 -6.17 -4.47
C LEU A 271 6.76 -7.38 -3.63
N GLN A 272 7.99 -7.40 -3.16
CA GLN A 272 8.54 -8.49 -2.36
C GLN A 272 9.19 -7.95 -1.09
N ALA A 273 8.76 -8.44 0.08
CA ALA A 273 9.37 -8.08 1.36
C ALA A 273 9.05 -9.12 2.45
N GLU A 274 9.70 -9.01 3.62
CA GLU A 274 9.19 -9.69 4.81
C GLU A 274 7.91 -9.00 5.31
N GLY A 275 7.93 -7.66 5.40
CA GLY A 275 6.77 -6.85 5.77
C GLY A 275 6.39 -5.86 4.68
N ILE A 276 5.12 -5.87 4.24
CA ILE A 276 4.57 -4.86 3.34
C ILE A 276 3.44 -4.13 4.05
N SER A 277 3.58 -2.81 4.19
CA SER A 277 2.52 -1.93 4.66
C SER A 277 2.24 -0.87 3.58
N ALA A 278 1.02 -0.85 3.07
CA ALA A 278 0.60 0.11 2.07
C ALA A 278 -0.69 0.81 2.48
N ILE A 279 -0.65 2.14 2.48
CA ILE A 279 -1.81 3.00 2.74
C ILE A 279 -2.03 3.88 1.52
N ALA A 280 -3.24 3.88 0.97
CA ALA A 280 -3.62 4.72 -0.16
C ALA A 280 -4.89 5.52 0.12
N SER A 281 -4.88 6.81 -0.22
CA SER A 281 -6.09 7.66 -0.22
C SER A 281 -6.96 7.44 -1.46
N GLY A 282 -6.40 6.87 -2.53
CA GLY A 282 -7.10 6.34 -3.69
C GLY A 282 -7.26 4.82 -3.61
N SER A 283 -7.69 4.18 -4.69
CA SER A 283 -7.80 2.73 -4.76
C SER A 283 -6.43 2.03 -4.75
N ILE A 284 -6.40 0.81 -4.23
CA ILE A 284 -5.28 -0.11 -4.39
C ILE A 284 -5.65 -1.14 -5.47
N THR A 285 -4.83 -1.27 -6.51
CA THR A 285 -5.02 -2.25 -7.57
C THR A 285 -3.75 -3.11 -7.70
N ASN A 286 -3.88 -4.41 -7.47
CA ASN A 286 -2.82 -5.38 -7.73
C ASN A 286 -3.12 -6.18 -8.99
N GLN A 287 -2.29 -6.02 -10.02
CA GLN A 287 -2.33 -6.79 -11.27
C GLN A 287 -1.12 -7.74 -11.38
N GLY A 288 -0.09 -7.51 -10.58
CA GLY A 288 1.14 -8.28 -10.53
C GLY A 288 1.22 -9.21 -9.34
N THR A 289 2.39 -9.33 -8.78
CA THR A 289 2.67 -10.18 -7.61
C THR A 289 2.98 -9.33 -6.39
N LEU A 290 2.34 -9.66 -5.28
CA LEU A 290 2.68 -9.20 -3.95
C LEU A 290 3.06 -10.43 -3.14
N SER A 291 4.30 -10.49 -2.67
CA SER A 291 4.84 -11.62 -1.91
C SER A 291 5.51 -11.14 -0.63
N ALA A 292 5.05 -11.63 0.52
CA ALA A 292 5.59 -11.20 1.81
C ALA A 292 5.47 -12.30 2.88
N ARG A 293 6.13 -12.08 4.02
CA ARG A 293 5.76 -12.82 5.23
C ARG A 293 4.42 -12.30 5.76
N GLN A 294 4.26 -10.97 5.81
CA GLN A 294 3.01 -10.35 6.27
C GLN A 294 2.66 -9.09 5.46
N THR A 295 1.35 -8.83 5.31
CA THR A 295 0.85 -7.64 4.61
C THR A 295 -0.23 -6.92 5.40
N ASP A 296 -0.18 -5.58 5.37
CA ASP A 296 -1.26 -4.70 5.83
C ASP A 296 -1.55 -3.66 4.73
N LEU A 297 -2.67 -3.85 4.04
CA LEU A 297 -3.08 -3.06 2.87
C LEU A 297 -4.34 -2.28 3.21
N ARG A 298 -4.25 -0.95 3.23
CA ARG A 298 -5.36 -0.06 3.62
C ARG A 298 -5.66 0.97 2.54
N THR A 299 -6.93 1.14 2.23
CA THR A 299 -7.36 2.17 1.28
C THR A 299 -8.66 2.85 1.71
N THR A 300 -8.80 4.14 1.40
CA THR A 300 -10.06 4.88 1.61
C THR A 300 -11.06 4.69 0.45
N LYS A 301 -10.67 3.92 -0.58
CA LYS A 301 -11.49 3.59 -1.76
C LYS A 301 -11.57 2.08 -1.93
N ASP A 302 -11.49 1.59 -3.15
CA ASP A 302 -11.60 0.18 -3.49
C ASP A 302 -10.24 -0.54 -3.42
N PHE A 303 -10.28 -1.79 -3.00
CA PHE A 303 -9.18 -2.73 -3.20
C PHE A 303 -9.56 -3.72 -4.31
N THR A 304 -8.72 -3.83 -5.33
CA THR A 304 -8.94 -4.74 -6.46
C THR A 304 -7.71 -5.62 -6.68
N ASN A 305 -7.90 -6.94 -6.66
CA ASN A 305 -6.87 -7.92 -6.99
C ASN A 305 -7.19 -8.60 -8.32
N HIS A 306 -6.30 -8.46 -9.30
CA HIS A 306 -6.29 -9.18 -10.56
C HIS A 306 -5.09 -10.12 -10.67
N GLY A 307 -4.14 -10.01 -9.77
CA GLY A 307 -2.90 -10.77 -9.72
C GLY A 307 -2.84 -11.73 -8.53
N THR A 308 -1.66 -11.87 -7.98
CA THR A 308 -1.39 -12.79 -6.88
C THR A 308 -0.95 -12.03 -5.63
N LEU A 309 -1.55 -12.37 -4.50
CA LEU A 309 -1.15 -11.94 -3.18
C LEU A 309 -0.80 -13.20 -2.37
N ASN A 310 0.48 -13.36 -2.04
CA ASN A 310 0.97 -14.51 -1.28
C ASN A 310 1.66 -14.07 0.00
N THR A 311 1.28 -14.65 1.12
CA THR A 311 1.98 -14.44 2.40
C THR A 311 2.29 -15.76 3.09
N THR A 312 3.42 -15.79 3.80
CA THR A 312 3.81 -16.95 4.61
C THR A 312 3.31 -16.87 6.05
N ASP A 313 2.68 -15.75 6.42
CA ASP A 313 2.07 -15.54 7.73
C ASP A 313 0.67 -14.96 7.52
N TYR A 314 0.45 -13.66 7.67
CA TYR A 314 -0.90 -13.10 7.58
C TYR A 314 -1.07 -12.03 6.49
N THR A 315 -2.32 -11.92 6.03
CA THR A 315 -2.77 -10.86 5.12
C THR A 315 -3.92 -10.10 5.74
N THR A 316 -3.80 -8.78 5.80
CA THR A 316 -4.90 -7.88 6.17
C THR A 316 -5.17 -6.92 5.01
N VAL A 317 -6.43 -6.84 4.59
CA VAL A 317 -6.93 -5.86 3.63
C VAL A 317 -8.10 -5.11 4.25
N VAL A 318 -7.95 -3.79 4.39
CA VAL A 318 -9.03 -2.90 4.85
C VAL A 318 -9.31 -1.87 3.76
N SER A 319 -10.52 -1.87 3.21
CA SER A 319 -10.96 -0.86 2.25
C SER A 319 -12.22 -0.16 2.72
N ALA A 320 -12.29 1.16 2.55
CA ALA A 320 -13.53 1.87 2.80
C ALA A 320 -14.59 1.57 1.72
N GLY A 321 -14.17 1.38 0.47
CA GLY A 321 -15.00 0.91 -0.64
C GLY A 321 -15.08 -0.61 -0.71
N LYS A 322 -15.14 -1.16 -1.92
CA LYS A 322 -15.24 -2.61 -2.14
C LYS A 322 -13.89 -3.32 -2.06
N PHE A 323 -13.95 -4.61 -1.76
CA PHE A 323 -12.91 -5.59 -2.06
C PHE A 323 -13.35 -6.44 -3.26
N PHE A 324 -12.51 -6.54 -4.28
CA PHE A 324 -12.77 -7.36 -5.47
C PHE A 324 -11.57 -8.25 -5.78
N ASN A 325 -11.78 -9.57 -5.78
CA ASN A 325 -10.82 -10.57 -6.23
C ASN A 325 -11.32 -11.18 -7.54
N SER A 326 -10.64 -10.92 -8.67
CA SER A 326 -11.09 -11.31 -10.00
C SER A 326 -10.95 -12.83 -10.27
N GLY A 327 -11.52 -13.33 -11.36
CA GLY A 327 -11.62 -14.78 -11.63
C GLY A 327 -10.31 -15.55 -11.66
N ASN A 328 -9.21 -14.93 -12.09
CA ASN A 328 -7.89 -15.56 -12.13
C ASN A 328 -6.98 -15.14 -10.96
N ALA A 329 -7.48 -14.26 -10.10
CA ALA A 329 -6.69 -13.71 -9.01
C ALA A 329 -6.63 -14.67 -7.82
N GLN A 330 -5.53 -14.58 -7.08
CA GLN A 330 -5.27 -15.42 -5.92
C GLN A 330 -4.94 -14.58 -4.70
N VAL A 331 -5.49 -14.96 -3.55
CA VAL A 331 -5.10 -14.48 -2.23
C VAL A 331 -4.78 -15.69 -1.37
N ASN A 332 -3.50 -15.89 -1.08
CA ASN A 332 -3.03 -17.04 -0.33
C ASN A 332 -2.25 -16.59 0.90
N ALA A 333 -2.51 -17.19 2.04
CA ALA A 333 -1.70 -17.02 3.25
C ALA A 333 -1.47 -18.38 3.92
N ALA A 334 -0.27 -18.60 4.46
CA ALA A 334 -0.05 -19.78 5.31
C ALA A 334 -0.61 -19.56 6.74
N GLY A 335 -0.71 -18.30 7.18
CA GLY A 335 -1.42 -17.89 8.39
C GLY A 335 -2.84 -17.41 8.09
N SER A 336 -3.28 -16.35 8.77
CA SER A 336 -4.65 -15.86 8.66
C SER A 336 -4.85 -14.82 7.56
N ILE A 337 -6.07 -14.76 7.03
CA ILE A 337 -6.51 -13.71 6.09
C ILE A 337 -7.66 -12.93 6.73
N ASN A 338 -7.54 -11.60 6.73
CA ASN A 338 -8.58 -10.69 7.20
C ASN A 338 -8.93 -9.68 6.10
N ILE A 339 -10.16 -9.71 5.59
CA ILE A 339 -10.68 -8.82 4.57
C ILE A 339 -11.85 -8.06 5.16
N VAL A 340 -11.70 -6.74 5.27
CA VAL A 340 -12.72 -5.84 5.84
C VAL A 340 -13.05 -4.74 4.86
N THR A 341 -14.33 -4.56 4.57
CA THR A 341 -14.82 -3.39 3.84
C THR A 341 -15.82 -2.60 4.67
N LEU A 342 -15.76 -1.27 4.62
CA LEU A 342 -16.63 -0.43 5.44
C LEU A 342 -17.97 -0.16 4.75
N THR A 343 -17.96 0.24 3.49
CA THR A 343 -19.17 0.68 2.78
C THR A 343 -19.43 -0.08 1.49
N GLY A 344 -18.44 -0.74 0.92
CA GLY A 344 -18.56 -1.49 -0.33
C GLY A 344 -18.69 -2.99 -0.08
N ASN A 345 -19.02 -3.73 -1.11
CA ASN A 345 -19.16 -5.18 -1.07
C ASN A 345 -17.79 -5.88 -1.00
N VAL A 346 -17.79 -7.08 -0.44
CA VAL A 346 -16.73 -8.09 -0.67
C VAL A 346 -17.17 -9.00 -1.80
N GLU A 347 -16.43 -9.06 -2.89
CA GLU A 347 -16.71 -9.90 -4.05
C GLU A 347 -15.51 -10.77 -4.39
N ASN A 348 -15.65 -12.09 -4.30
CA ASN A 348 -14.65 -13.06 -4.72
C ASN A 348 -15.13 -13.87 -5.93
N LYS A 349 -14.37 -13.77 -7.03
CA LYS A 349 -14.53 -14.61 -8.23
C LYS A 349 -13.33 -15.54 -8.44
N GLY A 350 -12.21 -15.25 -7.80
CA GLY A 350 -10.96 -15.99 -7.87
C GLY A 350 -10.81 -17.01 -6.75
N SER A 351 -9.59 -17.17 -6.27
CA SER A 351 -9.26 -18.06 -5.15
C SER A 351 -8.82 -17.29 -3.92
N ILE A 352 -9.34 -17.69 -2.74
CA ILE A 352 -8.86 -17.23 -1.43
C ILE A 352 -8.56 -18.48 -0.61
N SER A 353 -7.31 -18.65 -0.13
CA SER A 353 -6.89 -19.85 0.55
C SER A 353 -6.01 -19.58 1.76
N THR A 354 -6.34 -20.20 2.88
CA THR A 354 -5.49 -20.29 4.07
C THR A 354 -5.80 -21.55 4.88
N PRO A 355 -4.79 -22.25 5.43
CA PRO A 355 -5.03 -23.36 6.35
C PRO A 355 -5.47 -22.89 7.75
N GLN A 356 -5.43 -21.59 8.04
CA GLN A 356 -5.81 -21.00 9.32
C GLN A 356 -7.18 -20.30 9.22
N SER A 357 -7.29 -19.09 9.76
CA SER A 357 -8.55 -18.35 9.82
C SER A 357 -8.71 -17.41 8.63
N LEU A 358 -9.85 -17.48 7.96
CA LEU A 358 -10.32 -16.49 6.98
C LEU A 358 -11.50 -15.72 7.56
N VAL A 359 -11.33 -14.41 7.72
CA VAL A 359 -12.41 -13.50 8.11
C VAL A 359 -12.70 -12.58 6.93
N MET A 360 -13.97 -12.52 6.53
CA MET A 360 -14.48 -11.57 5.55
C MET A 360 -15.65 -10.81 6.17
N GLN A 361 -15.52 -9.50 6.29
CA GLN A 361 -16.51 -8.65 6.92
C GLN A 361 -16.82 -7.45 6.05
N THR A 362 -18.11 -7.10 5.92
CA THR A 362 -18.55 -5.92 5.17
C THR A 362 -19.72 -5.19 5.82
N GLY A 363 -19.69 -3.85 5.71
CA GLY A 363 -20.75 -2.97 6.21
C GLY A 363 -20.68 -2.65 7.69
N TYR A 364 -19.63 -3.06 8.39
CA TYR A 364 -19.44 -2.80 9.83
C TYR A 364 -18.22 -1.93 10.06
N SER A 365 -18.29 -1.12 11.11
CA SER A 365 -17.16 -0.39 11.68
C SER A 365 -17.02 -0.74 13.14
N THR A 366 -15.78 -0.81 13.61
CA THR A 366 -15.48 -1.01 15.04
C THR A 366 -14.80 0.24 15.56
N VAL A 367 -15.45 0.89 16.52
CA VAL A 367 -14.92 2.06 17.23
C VAL A 367 -14.98 1.76 18.72
N ASP A 368 -13.86 1.88 19.41
CA ASP A 368 -13.73 1.60 20.86
C ASP A 368 -14.29 0.22 21.28
N GLY A 369 -14.07 -0.79 20.43
CA GLY A 369 -14.55 -2.16 20.66
C GLY A 369 -16.06 -2.36 20.37
N VAL A 370 -16.78 -1.31 19.97
CA VAL A 370 -18.20 -1.40 19.60
C VAL A 370 -18.32 -1.59 18.09
N VAL A 371 -18.94 -2.71 17.69
CA VAL A 371 -19.22 -3.03 16.29
C VAL A 371 -20.57 -2.44 15.91
N THR A 372 -20.58 -1.57 14.90
CA THR A 372 -21.78 -0.91 14.39
C THR A 372 -21.94 -1.16 12.89
N ALA A 373 -23.16 -1.41 12.44
CA ALA A 373 -23.50 -1.44 11.02
C ALA A 373 -23.45 0.00 10.47
N VAL A 374 -22.62 0.22 9.43
CA VAL A 374 -22.40 1.55 8.83
C VAL A 374 -22.87 1.60 7.38
N ALA A 375 -23.05 0.45 6.73
CA ALA A 375 -23.52 0.37 5.36
C ALA A 375 -24.26 -0.94 5.06
N ASN A 376 -25.20 -0.89 4.13
CA ASN A 376 -25.98 -2.05 3.71
C ASN A 376 -25.25 -2.84 2.60
N SER A 377 -24.11 -3.44 2.95
CA SER A 377 -23.17 -4.09 2.05
C SER A 377 -23.31 -5.60 2.04
N SER A 378 -22.86 -6.23 0.96
CA SER A 378 -23.01 -7.66 0.68
C SER A 378 -21.66 -8.35 0.51
N LEU A 379 -21.59 -9.64 0.87
CA LEU A 379 -20.52 -10.55 0.55
C LEU A 379 -21.00 -11.52 -0.54
N ILE A 380 -20.31 -11.55 -1.68
CA ILE A 380 -20.69 -12.34 -2.85
C ILE A 380 -19.50 -13.22 -3.23
N ASN A 381 -19.70 -14.53 -3.26
CA ASN A 381 -18.69 -15.49 -3.68
C ASN A 381 -19.17 -16.33 -4.87
N SER A 382 -18.42 -16.28 -5.97
CA SER A 382 -18.55 -17.21 -7.11
C SER A 382 -17.24 -17.94 -7.41
N GLY A 383 -16.20 -17.71 -6.60
CA GLY A 383 -14.90 -18.34 -6.71
C GLY A 383 -14.66 -19.43 -5.68
N ALA A 384 -13.41 -19.85 -5.53
CA ALA A 384 -13.00 -20.86 -4.55
C ALA A 384 -12.60 -20.20 -3.22
N ILE A 385 -13.07 -20.77 -2.12
CA ILE A 385 -12.63 -20.43 -0.77
C ILE A 385 -12.19 -21.70 -0.05
N GLN A 386 -10.96 -21.70 0.46
CA GLN A 386 -10.43 -22.74 1.34
C GLN A 386 -9.92 -22.11 2.63
N ALA A 387 -10.41 -22.56 3.77
CA ALA A 387 -9.99 -22.06 5.06
C ALA A 387 -9.88 -23.16 6.11
N GLY A 388 -9.03 -22.98 7.12
CA GLY A 388 -9.09 -23.78 8.34
C GLY A 388 -10.39 -23.47 9.09
N HIS A 389 -10.59 -22.18 9.38
CA HIS A 389 -11.82 -21.64 9.96
C HIS A 389 -12.31 -20.47 9.09
N LEU A 390 -13.61 -20.43 8.82
CA LEU A 390 -14.22 -19.42 7.97
C LEU A 390 -15.23 -18.58 8.76
N SER A 391 -15.12 -17.26 8.63
CA SER A 391 -16.12 -16.31 9.13
C SER A 391 -16.51 -15.34 8.01
N MET A 392 -17.80 -15.29 7.67
CA MET A 392 -18.39 -14.38 6.69
C MET A 392 -19.48 -13.54 7.37
N ASN A 393 -19.27 -12.23 7.46
CA ASN A 393 -20.21 -11.31 8.08
C ASN A 393 -20.57 -10.16 7.15
N ALA A 394 -21.84 -9.99 6.85
CA ALA A 394 -22.34 -8.89 6.05
C ALA A 394 -23.61 -8.26 6.68
N VAL A 395 -23.78 -6.95 6.53
CA VAL A 395 -24.99 -6.30 7.02
C VAL A 395 -26.20 -6.72 6.19
N LYS A 396 -26.08 -6.71 4.84
CA LYS A 396 -27.20 -7.01 3.96
C LYS A 396 -27.31 -8.50 3.65
N GLU A 397 -26.33 -9.05 2.93
CA GLU A 397 -26.43 -10.45 2.48
C GLU A 397 -25.08 -11.13 2.31
N VAL A 398 -25.07 -12.44 2.52
CA VAL A 398 -24.04 -13.34 2.05
C VAL A 398 -24.63 -14.24 0.97
N THR A 399 -24.07 -14.16 -0.25
CA THR A 399 -24.52 -14.93 -1.42
C THR A 399 -23.38 -15.80 -1.94
N LEU A 400 -23.55 -17.11 -1.86
CA LEU A 400 -22.67 -18.13 -2.40
C LEU A 400 -23.26 -18.62 -3.72
N LEU A 401 -22.68 -18.18 -4.83
CA LEU A 401 -23.20 -18.43 -6.19
C LEU A 401 -22.77 -19.78 -6.74
N ALA A 402 -23.55 -20.32 -7.66
CA ALA A 402 -23.20 -21.52 -8.41
C ALA A 402 -21.88 -21.34 -9.17
N GLY A 403 -21.10 -22.40 -9.29
CA GLY A 403 -19.77 -22.39 -9.90
C GLY A 403 -18.62 -22.11 -8.93
N GLY A 404 -18.92 -21.60 -7.74
CA GLY A 404 -17.96 -21.47 -6.65
C GLY A 404 -17.81 -22.76 -5.82
N ALA A 405 -16.90 -22.73 -4.86
CA ALA A 405 -16.74 -23.78 -3.84
C ALA A 405 -16.28 -23.14 -2.53
N VAL A 406 -16.83 -23.62 -1.41
CA VAL A 406 -16.43 -23.13 -0.07
C VAL A 406 -16.09 -24.34 0.78
N THR A 407 -14.86 -24.40 1.28
CA THR A 407 -14.39 -25.45 2.16
C THR A 407 -13.78 -24.86 3.42
N ALA A 408 -14.30 -25.22 4.57
CA ALA A 408 -13.68 -24.98 5.86
C ALA A 408 -13.28 -26.30 6.52
N GLN A 409 -12.00 -26.49 6.79
CA GLN A 409 -11.51 -27.75 7.41
C GLN A 409 -12.06 -27.94 8.82
N GLY A 410 -12.30 -26.85 9.56
CA GLY A 410 -12.91 -26.83 10.88
C GLY A 410 -14.32 -26.27 10.87
N SER A 411 -14.47 -25.00 11.23
CA SER A 411 -15.77 -24.33 11.36
C SER A 411 -16.02 -23.30 10.26
N ALA A 412 -17.29 -23.20 9.84
CA ALA A 412 -17.79 -22.10 9.00
C ALA A 412 -18.88 -21.34 9.77
N GLN A 413 -18.71 -20.01 9.91
CA GLN A 413 -19.70 -19.10 10.49
C GLN A 413 -20.14 -18.11 9.43
N ILE A 414 -21.43 -18.00 9.19
CA ILE A 414 -22.01 -17.09 8.19
C ILE A 414 -23.12 -16.29 8.85
N SER A 415 -23.05 -14.97 8.79
CA SER A 415 -24.05 -14.08 9.36
C SER A 415 -24.40 -12.92 8.43
N ALA A 416 -25.70 -12.72 8.17
CA ALA A 416 -26.21 -11.59 7.41
C ALA A 416 -27.72 -11.42 7.61
N SER A 417 -28.31 -10.31 7.13
CA SER A 417 -29.79 -10.22 7.07
C SER A 417 -30.38 -11.27 6.11
N TYR A 418 -29.70 -11.56 5.01
CA TYR A 418 -30.09 -12.62 4.08
C TYR A 418 -28.88 -13.50 3.75
N VAL A 419 -29.05 -14.83 3.81
CA VAL A 419 -28.02 -15.78 3.39
C VAL A 419 -28.58 -16.68 2.29
N SER A 420 -27.92 -16.74 1.16
CA SER A 420 -28.26 -17.59 0.01
C SER A 420 -27.07 -18.47 -0.38
N ASN A 421 -27.28 -19.79 -0.44
CA ASN A 421 -26.31 -20.74 -0.94
C ASN A 421 -26.82 -21.42 -2.21
N ALA A 422 -26.05 -21.33 -3.30
CA ALA A 422 -26.27 -22.06 -4.54
C ALA A 422 -25.03 -22.88 -4.97
N THR A 423 -24.03 -23.02 -4.08
CA THR A 423 -22.79 -23.77 -4.30
C THR A 423 -22.66 -24.93 -3.33
N THR A 424 -21.52 -25.61 -3.34
CA THR A 424 -21.15 -26.60 -2.33
C THR A 424 -20.35 -25.91 -1.21
N LEU A 425 -20.85 -26.01 0.02
CA LEU A 425 -20.16 -25.62 1.25
C LEU A 425 -19.88 -26.86 2.09
N THR A 426 -18.63 -27.10 2.42
CA THR A 426 -18.21 -28.21 3.28
C THR A 426 -17.49 -27.70 4.52
N ALA A 427 -17.78 -28.31 5.69
CA ALA A 427 -17.12 -28.01 6.97
C ALA A 427 -17.19 -29.19 7.92
N GLN A 428 -16.43 -29.15 9.04
CA GLN A 428 -16.73 -30.03 10.17
C GLN A 428 -17.99 -29.55 10.90
N ASN A 429 -18.05 -28.26 11.17
CA ASN A 429 -19.20 -27.62 11.79
C ASN A 429 -19.57 -26.36 10.98
N ALA A 430 -20.85 -26.10 10.81
CA ALA A 430 -21.28 -24.83 10.22
C ALA A 430 -22.42 -24.20 11.04
N SER A 431 -22.38 -22.88 11.15
CA SER A 431 -23.44 -22.07 11.75
C SER A 431 -23.84 -20.95 10.80
N VAL A 432 -25.10 -20.89 10.45
CA VAL A 432 -25.68 -19.84 9.61
C VAL A 432 -26.73 -19.08 10.44
N MET A 433 -26.53 -17.77 10.57
CA MET A 433 -27.47 -16.87 11.25
C MET A 433 -27.98 -15.81 10.27
N ALA A 434 -29.29 -15.77 10.04
CA ALA A 434 -29.90 -14.85 9.12
C ALA A 434 -31.30 -14.42 9.57
N ASN A 435 -31.80 -13.28 9.03
CA ASN A 435 -33.24 -13.05 9.09
C ASN A 435 -33.97 -14.01 8.12
N SER A 436 -33.41 -14.24 6.93
CA SER A 436 -33.95 -15.23 5.99
C SER A 436 -32.81 -16.05 5.39
N PHE A 437 -33.00 -17.36 5.31
CA PHE A 437 -32.03 -18.29 4.73
C PHE A 437 -32.62 -19.06 3.55
N ARG A 438 -31.84 -19.18 2.47
CA ARG A 438 -32.19 -19.99 1.30
C ARG A 438 -31.02 -20.87 0.89
N ASN A 439 -31.26 -22.17 0.70
CA ASN A 439 -30.32 -23.11 0.14
C ASN A 439 -30.86 -23.71 -1.16
N ASN A 440 -30.14 -23.51 -2.26
CA ASN A 440 -30.37 -24.15 -3.56
C ASN A 440 -29.21 -25.09 -3.95
N GLY A 441 -28.10 -25.05 -3.21
CA GLY A 441 -26.90 -25.86 -3.38
C GLY A 441 -26.79 -26.97 -2.36
N GLU A 442 -25.59 -27.29 -1.96
CA GLU A 442 -25.30 -28.27 -0.92
C GLU A 442 -24.56 -27.62 0.25
N ILE A 443 -25.01 -27.88 1.47
CA ILE A 443 -24.24 -27.63 2.69
C ILE A 443 -24.02 -28.97 3.38
N ALA A 444 -22.77 -29.41 3.50
CA ALA A 444 -22.40 -30.69 4.07
C ALA A 444 -21.44 -30.49 5.25
N THR A 445 -21.81 -30.96 6.42
CA THR A 445 -20.93 -30.98 7.59
C THR A 445 -20.78 -32.40 8.12
N THR A 446 -19.61 -32.68 8.71
CA THR A 446 -19.39 -33.99 9.34
C THR A 446 -20.06 -34.10 10.71
N ASN A 447 -20.13 -32.98 11.45
CA ASN A 447 -20.67 -32.98 12.81
C ASN A 447 -21.97 -32.17 12.87
N LEU A 448 -21.91 -30.86 13.10
CA LEU A 448 -23.05 -30.00 13.34
C LEU A 448 -23.28 -29.02 12.19
N LEU A 449 -24.54 -28.95 11.75
CA LEU A 449 -25.04 -27.84 10.92
C LEU A 449 -26.18 -27.14 11.68
N ASN A 450 -25.93 -25.91 12.10
CA ASN A 450 -26.94 -25.08 12.77
C ASN A 450 -27.38 -23.95 11.83
N ILE A 451 -28.67 -23.85 11.54
CA ILE A 451 -29.26 -22.81 10.70
C ILE A 451 -30.35 -22.10 11.48
N SER A 452 -30.15 -20.81 11.73
CA SER A 452 -31.16 -19.93 12.32
C SER A 452 -31.62 -18.91 11.28
N GLY A 453 -32.90 -18.96 10.92
CA GLY A 453 -33.52 -18.02 9.97
C GLY A 453 -34.75 -17.37 10.59
N LYS A 454 -34.61 -16.18 11.21
CA LYS A 454 -35.70 -15.55 11.99
C LYS A 454 -37.03 -15.52 11.23
N ASN A 455 -37.06 -15.10 9.98
CA ASN A 455 -38.29 -14.97 9.18
C ASN A 455 -38.64 -16.23 8.37
N GLY A 456 -37.68 -17.15 8.19
CA GLY A 456 -37.92 -18.41 7.50
C GLY A 456 -36.65 -19.05 6.92
N ILE A 457 -36.79 -20.33 6.65
CA ILE A 457 -35.79 -21.22 6.07
C ILE A 457 -36.38 -21.86 4.82
N VAL A 458 -35.74 -21.70 3.67
CA VAL A 458 -36.13 -22.34 2.40
C VAL A 458 -34.97 -23.22 1.93
N ASN A 459 -35.22 -24.51 1.76
CA ASN A 459 -34.27 -25.48 1.20
C ASN A 459 -34.84 -26.13 -0.04
N THR A 460 -34.15 -25.97 -1.18
CA THR A 460 -34.43 -26.70 -2.43
C THR A 460 -33.23 -27.52 -2.89
N GLY A 461 -32.12 -27.44 -2.15
CA GLY A 461 -30.90 -28.20 -2.33
C GLY A 461 -30.74 -29.28 -1.26
N THR A 462 -29.52 -29.53 -0.84
CA THR A 462 -29.19 -30.54 0.16
C THR A 462 -28.59 -29.90 1.42
N LEU A 463 -29.12 -30.28 2.58
CA LEU A 463 -28.53 -30.03 3.89
C LEU A 463 -28.15 -31.37 4.50
N LYS A 464 -26.83 -31.62 4.67
CA LYS A 464 -26.28 -32.88 5.17
C LYS A 464 -25.41 -32.63 6.40
N ALA A 465 -25.61 -33.40 7.47
CA ALA A 465 -24.86 -33.25 8.71
C ALA A 465 -24.84 -34.56 9.55
N GLY A 466 -23.99 -34.65 10.56
CA GLY A 466 -24.17 -35.59 11.68
C GLY A 466 -25.41 -35.18 12.49
N THR A 467 -25.45 -33.91 12.91
CA THR A 467 -26.61 -33.27 13.57
C THR A 467 -27.01 -32.03 12.77
N LEU A 468 -28.28 -31.95 12.38
CA LEU A 468 -28.90 -30.80 11.73
C LEU A 468 -29.85 -30.10 12.68
N ALA A 469 -29.56 -28.85 13.02
CA ALA A 469 -30.45 -28.02 13.84
C ALA A 469 -31.01 -26.88 13.02
N LEU A 470 -32.32 -26.77 12.92
CA LEU A 470 -33.06 -25.72 12.22
C LEU A 470 -33.91 -24.92 13.20
N ALA A 471 -33.75 -23.60 13.26
CA ALA A 471 -34.52 -22.72 14.13
C ALA A 471 -35.08 -21.52 13.33
N THR A 472 -36.40 -21.25 13.51
CA THR A 472 -37.07 -20.11 12.90
C THR A 472 -38.34 -19.74 13.63
N ASP A 473 -38.67 -18.44 13.67
CA ASP A 473 -40.00 -17.96 14.08
C ASP A 473 -41.01 -18.01 12.91
N GLY A 474 -40.50 -18.13 11.67
CA GLY A 474 -41.26 -18.16 10.43
C GLY A 474 -41.63 -19.57 9.95
N LYS A 475 -41.56 -19.79 8.64
CA LYS A 475 -41.83 -21.07 7.99
C LYS A 475 -40.54 -21.79 7.61
N ILE A 476 -40.48 -23.11 7.79
CA ILE A 476 -39.51 -23.96 7.11
C ILE A 476 -40.20 -24.55 5.87
N SER A 477 -39.57 -24.37 4.69
CA SER A 477 -40.00 -24.95 3.44
C SER A 477 -38.86 -25.78 2.86
N ASN A 478 -39.03 -27.11 2.79
CA ASN A 478 -38.04 -28.02 2.18
C ASN A 478 -38.40 -28.36 0.74
N ALA A 479 -39.16 -27.50 0.07
CA ALA A 479 -39.46 -27.55 -1.35
C ALA A 479 -39.81 -26.13 -1.83
N SER A 480 -39.74 -25.92 -3.16
CA SER A 480 -40.28 -24.73 -3.81
C SER A 480 -41.03 -25.17 -5.06
N CYS A 481 -42.32 -24.84 -5.12
CA CYS A 481 -43.16 -25.18 -6.23
C CYS A 481 -43.51 -23.94 -7.05
N MET A 482 -43.33 -24.00 -8.38
CA MET A 482 -43.74 -22.98 -9.30
C MET A 482 -44.99 -23.48 -10.05
N LEU A 483 -46.08 -22.70 -10.05
CA LEU A 483 -47.33 -23.03 -10.70
C LEU A 483 -47.94 -24.39 -10.31
N TRP A 484 -47.76 -24.85 -9.06
CA TRP A 484 -48.32 -26.11 -8.50
C TRP A 484 -47.92 -27.40 -9.23
N VAL A 485 -47.13 -27.31 -10.30
CA VAL A 485 -46.76 -28.45 -11.16
C VAL A 485 -45.29 -28.77 -11.10
N PHE A 486 -44.41 -27.77 -10.98
CA PHE A 486 -42.96 -27.96 -10.93
C PHE A 486 -42.43 -27.70 -9.53
N CYS A 487 -42.22 -28.75 -8.73
CA CYS A 487 -41.71 -28.66 -7.40
C CYS A 487 -40.24 -29.12 -7.35
N HIS A 488 -39.32 -28.24 -6.97
CA HIS A 488 -37.97 -28.61 -6.56
C HIS A 488 -38.00 -29.02 -5.09
N LYS A 489 -37.78 -30.30 -4.81
CA LYS A 489 -37.77 -30.85 -3.48
C LYS A 489 -36.37 -30.78 -2.90
N GLY A 490 -36.22 -30.17 -1.74
CA GLY A 490 -35.00 -30.17 -0.96
C GLY A 490 -34.78 -31.50 -0.22
N THR A 491 -33.56 -31.73 0.23
CA THR A 491 -33.15 -32.90 1.01
C THR A 491 -32.56 -32.47 2.33
N LEU A 492 -33.08 -33.00 3.43
CA LEU A 492 -32.50 -32.95 4.79
C LEU A 492 -31.95 -34.35 5.12
N SER A 493 -30.67 -34.47 5.43
CA SER A 493 -29.99 -35.74 5.70
C SER A 493 -29.09 -35.61 6.93
N ALA A 494 -29.44 -36.22 8.03
CA ALA A 494 -28.63 -36.23 9.25
C ALA A 494 -28.95 -37.44 10.15
N ASP A 495 -28.00 -37.86 10.98
CA ASP A 495 -28.28 -38.87 12.00
C ASP A 495 -29.34 -38.33 13.01
N LYS A 496 -29.22 -37.07 13.41
CA LYS A 496 -30.21 -36.37 14.25
C LYS A 496 -30.66 -35.05 13.59
N ILE A 497 -31.97 -34.84 13.54
CA ILE A 497 -32.56 -33.57 13.07
C ILE A 497 -33.32 -32.95 14.25
N THR A 498 -32.98 -31.72 14.63
CA THR A 498 -33.68 -30.92 15.64
C THR A 498 -34.33 -29.73 14.94
N ILE A 499 -35.62 -29.53 15.15
CA ILE A 499 -36.40 -28.44 14.56
C ILE A 499 -37.08 -27.62 15.63
N ALA A 500 -36.79 -26.32 15.67
CA ALA A 500 -37.49 -25.35 16.52
C ALA A 500 -38.23 -24.35 15.59
N ALA A 501 -39.50 -24.66 15.30
CA ALA A 501 -40.34 -23.83 14.43
C ALA A 501 -41.83 -23.92 14.85
N PRO A 502 -42.57 -22.80 14.92
CA PRO A 502 -43.92 -22.75 15.45
C PRO A 502 -44.96 -23.57 14.68
N LYS A 503 -44.70 -23.86 13.40
CA LYS A 503 -45.63 -24.54 12.47
C LYS A 503 -45.22 -25.96 12.13
N ILE A 504 -44.20 -26.52 12.76
CA ILE A 504 -43.72 -27.88 12.53
C ILE A 504 -44.02 -28.71 13.78
N HIS A 505 -45.07 -29.52 13.70
CA HIS A 505 -45.54 -30.39 14.80
C HIS A 505 -45.23 -31.87 14.52
N ALA A 506 -45.05 -32.21 13.23
CA ALA A 506 -44.67 -33.53 12.78
C ALA A 506 -43.77 -33.43 11.56
N ILE A 507 -43.02 -34.50 11.28
CA ILE A 507 -42.15 -34.52 10.09
C ILE A 507 -42.93 -34.40 8.78
N SER A 508 -44.18 -34.84 8.77
CA SER A 508 -45.10 -34.66 7.63
C SER A 508 -45.44 -33.21 7.32
N ASP A 509 -45.16 -32.27 8.22
CA ASP A 509 -45.35 -30.85 8.00
C ASP A 509 -44.19 -30.26 7.15
N LEU A 510 -43.11 -31.03 6.92
CA LEU A 510 -42.02 -30.69 6.04
C LEU A 510 -42.27 -31.23 4.64
N ASP A 511 -42.35 -30.33 3.66
CA ASP A 511 -42.29 -30.73 2.26
C ASP A 511 -40.88 -31.28 1.90
N GLY A 512 -40.77 -32.07 0.81
CA GLY A 512 -39.48 -32.55 0.29
C GLY A 512 -39.01 -33.87 0.87
N ASN A 513 -37.71 -34.13 0.83
CA ASN A 513 -37.10 -35.38 1.25
C ASN A 513 -36.42 -35.20 2.63
N TYR A 514 -36.48 -36.21 3.48
CA TYR A 514 -35.73 -36.21 4.72
C TYR A 514 -35.26 -37.62 5.07
N TYR A 515 -34.06 -37.70 5.63
CA TYR A 515 -33.42 -38.95 6.05
C TYR A 515 -32.80 -38.69 7.42
N THR A 516 -33.34 -39.34 8.46
CA THR A 516 -32.84 -39.20 9.84
C THR A 516 -33.13 -40.46 10.66
N LYS A 517 -32.26 -40.74 11.63
CA LYS A 517 -32.47 -41.79 12.64
C LYS A 517 -33.24 -41.25 13.85
N GLU A 518 -33.06 -39.94 14.14
CA GLU A 518 -33.67 -39.29 15.30
C GLU A 518 -34.24 -37.93 14.92
N LEU A 519 -35.48 -37.66 15.30
CA LEU A 519 -36.13 -36.37 15.10
C LEU A 519 -36.54 -35.78 16.45
N GLU A 520 -36.14 -34.55 16.72
CA GLU A 520 -36.52 -33.80 17.89
C GLU A 520 -37.25 -32.51 17.47
N LEU A 521 -38.47 -32.31 17.95
CA LEU A 521 -39.27 -31.13 17.69
C LEU A 521 -39.39 -30.32 18.98
N ASN A 522 -38.75 -29.14 18.98
CA ASN A 522 -38.71 -28.25 20.13
C ASN A 522 -39.57 -27.00 19.88
N LYS A 523 -40.21 -26.47 20.93
CA LYS A 523 -40.79 -25.13 20.84
C LYS A 523 -39.66 -24.13 20.58
N PRO A 524 -39.82 -23.17 19.64
CA PRO A 524 -38.81 -22.17 19.41
C PRO A 524 -38.54 -21.41 20.71
N ALA A 525 -37.30 -21.38 21.19
CA ALA A 525 -36.87 -20.35 22.11
C ALA A 525 -36.95 -19.03 21.34
N ALA A 526 -37.54 -17.99 21.96
CA ALA A 526 -37.55 -16.65 21.37
C ALA A 526 -36.16 -16.34 20.86
N THR A 527 -36.02 -16.15 19.55
CA THR A 527 -34.72 -15.89 18.91
C THR A 527 -34.17 -14.62 19.54
N ALA A 528 -33.09 -14.77 20.31
CA ALA A 528 -32.40 -13.62 20.90
C ALA A 528 -32.07 -12.62 19.79
N GLU A 529 -32.37 -11.34 20.03
CA GLU A 529 -31.95 -10.29 19.13
C GLU A 529 -30.46 -10.44 18.84
N MET A 530 -30.11 -10.36 17.54
CA MET A 530 -28.76 -10.55 17.06
C MET A 530 -27.86 -9.42 17.62
N THR A 531 -27.43 -9.53 18.85
CA THR A 531 -26.30 -8.77 19.37
C THR A 531 -25.05 -9.44 18.87
N THR A 532 -24.46 -8.86 17.84
CA THR A 532 -23.14 -9.21 17.33
C THR A 532 -22.12 -9.02 18.45
N ARG A 533 -21.80 -10.09 19.18
CA ARG A 533 -20.54 -10.18 19.92
C ARG A 533 -19.52 -10.81 18.98
N LEU A 534 -18.65 -9.97 18.42
CA LEU A 534 -17.37 -10.35 17.80
C LEU A 534 -16.27 -10.27 18.86
#